data_55e7d68c2d1fe8ad565ee7fd55a334ad
#
_entry.id   55e7d68c2d1fe8ad565ee7fd55a334ad
#
_cell.length_a   1.000
_cell.length_b   1.000
_cell.length_c   1.000
_cell.angle_alpha   90.00
_cell.angle_beta   90.00
_cell.angle_gamma   90.00
#
_symmetry.space_group_name_H-M   'P 1'
#
loop_
_entity.id
_entity.type
_entity.pdbx_description
1 polymer ?
#
loop_
_entity_poly.entity_id
_entity_poly.type
_entity_poly.pdbx_seq_one_letter_code
_entity_poly.pdbx_strand_id
1 'polypeptide(L)'
;MTTPQIPPEESLIEYPCDFPIKVMGPHTEVYIEEIVALVVTHAPGFDAAQALVRRPSSTGKYIGLTFTVRAHSREQLDNIYRAVTGHPHTKYVL
;
A
#
# COMPACT_ATOMS: atom_id res chain seq x y z
N MET A 1 -20.69 1.78 -27.23
CA MET A 1 -19.34 1.22 -27.27
C MET A 1 -18.89 0.81 -25.89
N THR A 2 -18.33 -0.33 -25.85
CA THR A 2 -17.73 -0.72 -24.58
C THR A 2 -16.55 0.18 -24.28
N THR A 3 -16.34 0.42 -23.01
CA THR A 3 -15.10 1.05 -22.59
C THR A 3 -13.95 0.19 -23.10
N PRO A 4 -13.01 0.78 -23.81
CA PRO A 4 -11.88 0.00 -24.27
C PRO A 4 -11.18 -0.68 -23.12
N GLN A 5 -10.85 -1.91 -23.31
CA GLN A 5 -9.95 -2.58 -22.39
C GLN A 5 -8.59 -1.95 -22.57
N ILE A 6 -8.12 -1.29 -21.54
CA ILE A 6 -6.77 -0.72 -21.55
C ILE A 6 -5.84 -1.82 -21.07
N PRO A 7 -4.97 -2.35 -21.92
CA PRO A 7 -4.01 -3.35 -21.48
C PRO A 7 -3.14 -2.78 -20.36
N PRO A 8 -2.62 -3.60 -19.47
CA PRO A 8 -1.77 -3.12 -18.39
C PRO A 8 -0.63 -2.21 -18.85
N GLU A 9 -0.04 -2.52 -19.97
CA GLU A 9 1.05 -1.73 -20.53
C GLU A 9 0.60 -0.40 -21.11
N GLU A 10 -0.70 -0.26 -21.35
CA GLU A 10 -1.29 0.96 -21.88
C GLU A 10 -2.20 1.63 -20.87
N SER A 11 -2.12 1.22 -19.59
CA SER A 11 -2.95 1.78 -18.56
C SER A 11 -2.68 3.29 -18.43
N LEU A 12 -3.68 4.02 -17.87
CA LEU A 12 -3.52 5.46 -17.66
C LEU A 12 -2.48 5.78 -16.59
N ILE A 13 -2.02 4.77 -15.86
CA ILE A 13 -0.95 4.96 -14.88
C ILE A 13 0.37 5.04 -15.63
N GLU A 14 1.05 6.16 -15.44
CA GLU A 14 2.39 6.35 -16.00
C GLU A 14 3.42 6.12 -14.90
N TYR A 15 4.43 5.31 -15.20
CA TYR A 15 5.50 5.02 -14.26
C TYR A 15 6.76 5.81 -14.61
N PRO A 16 7.53 6.26 -13.62
CA PRO A 16 7.25 6.13 -12.19
C PRO A 16 6.15 7.10 -11.73
N CYS A 17 5.43 6.70 -10.70
CA CYS A 17 4.38 7.56 -10.14
C CYS A 17 4.28 7.34 -8.63
N ASP A 18 3.70 8.33 -7.95
CA ASP A 18 3.39 8.18 -6.53
C ASP A 18 2.01 7.53 -6.41
N PHE A 19 1.95 6.40 -5.73
CA PHE A 19 0.72 5.62 -5.65
C PHE A 19 0.35 5.36 -4.19
N PRO A 20 -0.84 5.79 -3.75
CA PRO A 20 -1.29 5.55 -2.38
C PRO A 20 -1.92 4.17 -2.24
N ILE A 21 -1.55 3.47 -1.17
CA ILE A 21 -2.12 2.18 -0.82
C ILE A 21 -2.57 2.27 0.63
N LYS A 22 -3.78 1.80 0.91
CA LYS A 22 -4.34 1.84 2.24
C LYS A 22 -4.58 0.44 2.76
N VAL A 23 -4.09 0.17 3.97
CA VAL A 23 -4.34 -1.08 4.65
C VAL A 23 -5.03 -0.81 5.98
N MET A 24 -5.81 -1.78 6.46
CA MET A 24 -6.46 -1.72 7.75
C MET A 24 -6.06 -2.95 8.55
N GLY A 25 -5.62 -2.74 9.77
CA GLY A 25 -5.26 -3.83 10.67
C GLY A 25 -5.33 -3.41 12.13
N PRO A 26 -4.82 -4.25 13.04
CA PRO A 26 -4.86 -3.95 14.47
C PRO A 26 -3.98 -2.75 14.79
N HIS A 27 -4.44 -1.95 15.75
CA HIS A 27 -3.72 -0.75 16.16
C HIS A 27 -2.62 -1.12 17.14
N THR A 28 -1.55 -1.72 16.63
CA THR A 28 -0.37 -2.10 17.42
C THR A 28 0.88 -1.63 16.70
N GLU A 29 1.90 -1.26 17.45
CA GLU A 29 3.18 -0.86 16.85
C GLU A 29 3.82 -2.01 16.07
N VAL A 30 3.63 -3.24 16.54
CA VAL A 30 4.18 -4.41 15.85
C VAL A 30 3.60 -4.53 14.44
N TYR A 31 2.28 -4.41 14.30
CA TYR A 31 1.65 -4.47 12.98
C TYR A 31 2.15 -3.34 12.08
N ILE A 32 2.19 -2.12 12.62
CA ILE A 32 2.62 -0.96 11.84
C ILE A 32 4.06 -1.14 11.37
N GLU A 33 4.94 -1.56 12.24
CA GLU A 33 6.35 -1.79 11.89
C GLU A 33 6.50 -2.88 10.85
N GLU A 34 5.73 -3.95 10.96
CA GLU A 34 5.79 -5.06 10.02
C GLU A 34 5.29 -4.63 8.63
N ILE A 35 4.21 -3.85 8.57
CA ILE A 35 3.72 -3.33 7.30
C ILE A 35 4.75 -2.39 6.66
N VAL A 36 5.34 -1.50 7.44
CA VAL A 36 6.39 -0.61 6.93
C VAL A 36 7.55 -1.40 6.38
N ALA A 37 7.97 -2.45 7.09
CA ALA A 37 9.08 -3.30 6.64
C ALA A 37 8.76 -3.98 5.30
N LEU A 38 7.53 -4.46 5.13
CA LEU A 38 7.11 -5.06 3.86
C LEU A 38 7.14 -4.04 2.72
N VAL A 39 6.64 -2.83 2.99
CA VAL A 39 6.64 -1.77 1.98
C VAL A 39 8.08 -1.40 1.60
N VAL A 40 8.96 -1.24 2.58
CA VAL A 40 10.36 -0.89 2.31
C VAL A 40 11.06 -1.98 1.51
N THR A 41 10.74 -3.24 1.78
CA THR A 41 11.32 -4.37 1.03
C THR A 41 11.05 -4.24 -0.47
N HIS A 42 9.87 -3.79 -0.84
CA HIS A 42 9.46 -3.67 -2.25
C HIS A 42 9.64 -2.25 -2.80
N ALA A 43 9.82 -1.27 -1.94
CA ALA A 43 10.01 0.13 -2.32
C ALA A 43 11.08 0.74 -1.42
N PRO A 44 12.39 0.45 -1.69
CA PRO A 44 13.46 0.83 -0.76
C PRO A 44 13.57 2.33 -0.46
N GLY A 45 13.06 3.18 -1.33
CA GLY A 45 13.07 4.62 -1.08
C GLY A 45 11.91 5.12 -0.21
N PHE A 46 11.03 4.23 0.24
CA PHE A 46 9.88 4.65 1.04
C PHE A 46 10.33 5.20 2.40
N ASP A 47 9.83 6.39 2.73
CA ASP A 47 10.11 7.05 4.01
C ASP A 47 8.80 7.17 4.79
N ALA A 48 8.66 6.35 5.83
CA ALA A 48 7.45 6.34 6.65
C ALA A 48 7.22 7.67 7.37
N ALA A 49 8.26 8.43 7.66
CA ALA A 49 8.10 9.71 8.33
C ALA A 49 7.38 10.73 7.46
N GLN A 50 7.49 10.60 6.13
CA GLN A 50 6.90 11.56 5.20
C GLN A 50 5.72 10.98 4.43
N ALA A 51 5.74 9.68 4.15
CA ALA A 51 4.83 9.07 3.21
C ALA A 51 3.82 8.11 3.85
N LEU A 52 3.77 8.04 5.16
CA LEU A 52 2.82 7.22 5.89
C LEU A 52 1.85 8.09 6.67
N VAL A 53 0.56 7.89 6.44
CA VAL A 53 -0.49 8.54 7.22
C VAL A 53 -1.18 7.47 8.06
N ARG A 54 -1.29 7.72 9.35
CA ARG A 54 -1.92 6.81 10.31
C ARG A 54 -3.28 7.38 10.71
N ARG A 55 -4.33 6.56 10.59
CA ARG A 55 -5.66 6.97 10.99
C ARG A 55 -6.29 5.91 11.87
N PRO A 56 -6.28 6.10 13.20
CA PRO A 56 -6.94 5.18 14.11
C PRO A 56 -8.46 5.14 13.86
N SER A 57 -9.06 3.98 14.10
CA SER A 57 -10.51 3.86 14.07
C SER A 57 -11.13 4.61 15.25
N SER A 58 -12.45 4.82 15.21
CA SER A 58 -13.16 5.54 16.25
C SER A 58 -13.00 4.89 17.64
N THR A 59 -12.87 3.57 17.68
CA THR A 59 -12.66 2.85 18.95
C THR A 59 -11.17 2.72 19.32
N GLY A 60 -10.26 3.08 18.41
CA GLY A 60 -8.84 2.88 18.62
C GLY A 60 -8.37 1.45 18.48
N LYS A 61 -9.26 0.52 18.13
CA LYS A 61 -8.96 -0.89 18.03
C LYS A 61 -8.20 -1.23 16.76
N TYR A 62 -8.49 -0.52 15.69
CA TYR A 62 -7.88 -0.73 14.37
C TYR A 62 -7.21 0.54 13.91
N ILE A 63 -6.33 0.42 12.95
CA ILE A 63 -5.66 1.56 12.35
C ILE A 63 -5.64 1.41 10.84
N GLY A 64 -5.94 2.50 10.14
CA GLY A 64 -5.74 2.61 8.72
C GLY A 64 -4.38 3.22 8.46
N LEU A 65 -3.61 2.56 7.61
CA LEU A 65 -2.30 3.06 7.20
C LEU A 65 -2.37 3.36 5.72
N THR A 66 -2.19 4.62 5.36
CA THR A 66 -2.07 5.02 3.96
C THR A 66 -0.62 5.32 3.70
N PHE A 67 0.00 4.55 2.82
CA PHE A 67 1.38 4.78 2.44
C PHE A 67 1.45 5.07 0.95
N THR A 68 2.21 6.10 0.60
CA THR A 68 2.40 6.51 -0.78
C THR A 68 3.78 6.02 -1.21
N VAL A 69 3.79 5.15 -2.22
CA VAL A 69 5.03 4.57 -2.72
C VAL A 69 5.35 5.15 -4.09
N ARG A 70 6.64 5.29 -4.36
CA ARG A 70 7.10 5.63 -5.70
C ARG A 70 7.13 4.34 -6.51
N ALA A 71 6.11 4.14 -7.30
CA ALA A 71 5.97 2.93 -8.09
C ALA A 71 6.68 3.08 -9.42
N HIS A 72 7.52 2.11 -9.76
CA HIS A 72 8.27 2.10 -11.02
C HIS A 72 7.66 1.16 -12.04
N SER A 73 6.76 0.26 -11.60
CA SER A 73 6.12 -0.68 -12.49
C SER A 73 4.86 -1.23 -11.84
N ARG A 74 3.98 -1.78 -12.65
CA ARG A 74 2.80 -2.48 -12.15
C ARG A 74 3.18 -3.71 -11.34
N GLU A 75 4.23 -4.41 -11.77
CA GLU A 75 4.71 -5.58 -11.04
C GLU A 75 5.11 -5.23 -9.62
N GLN A 76 5.79 -4.10 -9.44
CA GLN A 76 6.16 -3.63 -8.12
C GLN A 76 4.92 -3.39 -7.26
N LEU A 77 3.90 -2.73 -7.80
CA LEU A 77 2.65 -2.49 -7.06
C LEU A 77 1.97 -3.80 -6.68
N ASP A 78 1.89 -4.74 -7.62
CA ASP A 78 1.27 -6.04 -7.36
C ASP A 78 2.00 -6.78 -6.24
N ASN A 79 3.33 -6.70 -6.23
CA ASN A 79 4.12 -7.33 -5.18
C ASN A 79 3.86 -6.70 -3.82
N ILE A 80 3.72 -5.38 -3.77
CA ILE A 80 3.38 -4.69 -2.53
C ILE A 80 2.00 -5.10 -2.04
N TYR A 81 1.00 -5.10 -2.92
CA TYR A 81 -0.36 -5.52 -2.58
C TYR A 81 -0.38 -6.94 -2.02
N ARG A 82 0.33 -7.86 -2.67
CA ARG A 82 0.41 -9.24 -2.19
C ARG A 82 1.07 -9.32 -0.83
N ALA A 83 2.15 -8.59 -0.62
CA ALA A 83 2.87 -8.60 0.64
C ALA A 83 2.00 -8.12 1.79
N VAL A 84 1.34 -6.97 1.63
CA VAL A 84 0.54 -6.41 2.71
C VAL A 84 -0.76 -7.17 2.92
N THR A 85 -1.37 -7.68 1.85
CA THR A 85 -2.56 -8.53 1.94
C THR A 85 -2.23 -9.86 2.62
N GLY A 86 -1.03 -10.37 2.38
CA GLY A 86 -0.58 -11.63 2.96
C GLY A 86 -0.23 -11.54 4.44
N HIS A 87 -0.17 -10.36 5.02
CA HIS A 87 0.11 -10.24 6.44
C HIS A 87 -1.08 -10.82 7.24
N PRO A 88 -0.83 -11.71 8.21
CA PRO A 88 -1.91 -12.43 8.89
C PRO A 88 -2.90 -11.55 9.63
N HIS A 89 -2.51 -10.35 10.01
CA HIS A 89 -3.38 -9.44 10.76
C HIS A 89 -4.01 -8.35 9.91
N THR A 90 -3.67 -8.25 8.64
CA THR A 90 -4.31 -7.28 7.75
C THR A 90 -5.77 -7.65 7.54
N LYS A 91 -6.66 -6.69 7.78
CA LYS A 91 -8.11 -6.91 7.61
C LYS A 91 -8.53 -6.73 6.16
N TYR A 92 -8.07 -5.66 5.54
CA TYR A 92 -8.32 -5.43 4.10
C TYR A 92 -7.34 -4.40 3.57
N VAL A 93 -7.25 -4.34 2.24
CA VAL A 93 -6.38 -3.42 1.51
C VAL A 93 -7.21 -2.71 0.45
N LEU A 94 -7.03 -1.42 0.34
CA LEU A 94 -7.70 -0.59 -0.67
C LEU A 94 -6.70 -0.02 -1.68
#